data_938ae4719165e58a96ca9e13929b1f21
#
_entry.id   938ae4719165e58a96ca9e13929b1f21
#
_cell.length_a   1.000
_cell.length_b   1.000
_cell.length_c   1.000
_cell.angle_alpha   90.00
_cell.angle_beta   90.00
_cell.angle_gamma   90.00
#
_symmetry.space_group_name_H-M   'P 1'
#
loop_
_entity.id
_entity.type
_entity.pdbx_description
1 polymer ?
#
loop_
_entity_poly.entity_id
_entity_poly.type
_entity_poly.pdbx_seq_one_letter_code
_entity_poly.pdbx_strand_id
1 'polypeptide(L)'
;MMDAEEIEKSKTLITVEIIEYVPNAVLIRTILKKSTGNISAMSFDSGEGLTEKTSPFDVYAQIIDGKAEIVIRGISNFLKTGESIVIPAHEPNLIKATGRFKMIQTLIKSGYE
;
A
#
# COMPACT_ATOMS: atom_id res chain seq x y z
N MET A 1 -3.01 2.38 16.58
CA MET A 1 -2.85 1.00 16.93
C MET A 1 -2.82 0.11 15.70
N MET A 2 -1.91 -0.81 15.68
CA MET A 2 -1.79 -1.75 14.59
C MET A 2 -2.77 -2.90 14.78
N ASP A 3 -3.61 -3.11 13.78
CA ASP A 3 -4.49 -4.26 13.75
C ASP A 3 -3.75 -5.40 13.05
N ALA A 4 -3.33 -6.41 13.82
CA ALA A 4 -2.64 -7.58 13.27
C ALA A 4 -3.61 -8.64 12.76
N GLU A 5 -4.89 -8.48 13.02
CA GLU A 5 -5.89 -9.45 12.59
C GLU A 5 -6.31 -9.21 11.15
N GLU A 6 -6.52 -10.31 10.44
CA GLU A 6 -7.10 -10.24 9.10
C GLU A 6 -8.56 -9.78 9.18
N ILE A 7 -9.04 -9.15 8.11
CA ILE A 7 -10.46 -8.80 8.03
C ILE A 7 -11.30 -10.08 7.96
N GLU A 8 -12.58 -9.96 8.29
CA GLU A 8 -13.49 -11.09 8.30
C GLU A 8 -13.66 -11.66 6.90
N LYS A 9 -13.58 -13.01 6.77
CA LYS A 9 -13.73 -13.70 5.51
C LYS A 9 -15.20 -13.92 5.17
N SER A 10 -15.45 -14.18 3.88
CA SER A 10 -16.78 -14.52 3.35
C SER A 10 -17.80 -13.39 3.45
N LYS A 11 -17.31 -12.15 3.57
CA LYS A 11 -18.18 -10.97 3.54
C LYS A 11 -17.83 -10.08 2.36
N THR A 12 -18.85 -9.60 1.68
CA THR A 12 -18.67 -8.61 0.62
C THR A 12 -18.27 -7.29 1.23
N LEU A 13 -17.25 -6.67 0.65
CA LEU A 13 -16.72 -5.40 1.11
C LEU A 13 -16.72 -4.39 -0.04
N ILE A 14 -16.97 -3.13 0.30
CA ILE A 14 -16.71 -2.05 -0.64
C ILE A 14 -15.24 -1.67 -0.45
N THR A 15 -14.42 -1.94 -1.47
CA THR A 15 -12.97 -1.87 -1.36
C THR A 15 -12.47 -0.53 -0.81
N VAL A 16 -13.02 0.57 -1.30
CA VAL A 16 -12.58 1.91 -0.86
C VAL A 16 -12.97 2.22 0.58
N GLU A 17 -13.90 1.45 1.15
CA GLU A 17 -14.36 1.63 2.54
C GLU A 17 -13.66 0.71 3.53
N ILE A 18 -12.73 -0.13 3.06
CA ILE A 18 -12.00 -1.03 3.97
C ILE A 18 -11.18 -0.24 5.00
N ILE A 19 -10.71 0.94 4.61
CA ILE A 19 -9.89 1.79 5.48
C ILE A 19 -10.36 3.24 5.35
N GLU A 20 -10.31 3.98 6.45
CA GLU A 20 -10.70 5.38 6.50
C GLU A 20 -9.47 6.29 6.48
N TYR A 21 -9.67 7.54 6.07
CA TYR A 21 -8.66 8.58 6.25
C TYR A 21 -8.70 9.09 7.70
N VAL A 22 -7.52 9.25 8.27
CA VAL A 22 -7.38 9.89 9.58
C VAL A 22 -6.44 11.08 9.42
N PRO A 23 -6.82 12.26 9.93
CA PRO A 23 -5.98 13.46 9.79
C PRO A 23 -4.57 13.24 10.33
N ASN A 24 -3.59 13.68 9.55
CA ASN A 24 -2.16 13.64 9.88
C ASN A 24 -1.62 12.23 10.12
N ALA A 25 -2.20 11.23 9.47
CA ALA A 25 -1.82 9.84 9.72
C ALA A 25 -1.70 9.01 8.44
N VAL A 26 -0.87 7.98 8.54
CA VAL A 26 -0.85 6.85 7.62
C VAL A 26 -1.43 5.67 8.41
N LEU A 27 -2.46 5.04 7.85
CA LEU A 27 -3.08 3.87 8.46
C LEU A 27 -2.83 2.64 7.62
N ILE A 28 -2.74 1.49 8.28
CA ILE A 28 -2.61 0.18 7.64
C ILE A 28 -3.65 -0.74 8.24
N ARG A 29 -4.39 -1.43 7.38
CA ARG A 29 -5.33 -2.48 7.79
C ARG A 29 -5.00 -3.76 7.05
N THR A 30 -4.79 -4.85 7.77
CA THR A 30 -4.46 -6.15 7.18
C THR A 30 -5.70 -6.80 6.61
N ILE A 31 -5.63 -7.19 5.33
CA ILE A 31 -6.69 -7.94 4.66
C ILE A 31 -6.42 -9.44 4.80
N LEU A 32 -5.24 -9.89 4.37
CA LEU A 32 -4.77 -11.27 4.54
C LEU A 32 -3.32 -11.23 4.97
N LYS A 33 -2.95 -12.14 5.88
CA LYS A 33 -1.56 -12.24 6.34
C LYS A 33 -1.16 -13.71 6.46
N LYS A 34 -0.15 -14.09 5.66
CA LYS A 34 0.43 -15.44 5.68
C LYS A 34 1.95 -15.31 5.73
N SER A 35 2.63 -16.41 6.04
CA SER A 35 4.09 -16.41 6.03
C SER A 35 4.66 -16.20 4.63
N THR A 36 3.88 -16.51 3.60
CA THR A 36 4.28 -16.40 2.19
C THR A 36 3.90 -15.07 1.55
N GLY A 37 3.17 -14.21 2.25
CA GLY A 37 2.79 -12.90 1.75
C GLY A 37 1.63 -12.29 2.51
N ASN A 38 1.33 -11.04 2.19
CA ASN A 38 0.20 -10.36 2.80
C ASN A 38 -0.43 -9.36 1.85
N ILE A 39 -1.68 -9.02 2.15
CA ILE A 39 -2.43 -7.97 1.46
C ILE A 39 -2.92 -7.01 2.53
N SER A 40 -2.65 -5.72 2.34
CA SER A 40 -3.08 -4.67 3.26
C SER A 40 -3.71 -3.50 2.51
N ALA A 41 -4.64 -2.83 3.19
CA ALA A 41 -5.13 -1.54 2.76
C ALA A 41 -4.38 -0.46 3.53
N MET A 42 -4.06 0.64 2.84
CA MET A 42 -3.37 1.78 3.46
C MET A 42 -4.08 3.06 3.09
N SER A 43 -4.13 4.00 4.03
CA SER A 43 -4.61 5.35 3.74
C SER A 43 -3.55 6.37 4.17
N PHE A 44 -3.43 7.43 3.38
CA PHE A 44 -2.46 8.49 3.61
C PHE A 44 -3.18 9.82 3.59
N ASP A 45 -3.03 10.60 4.66
CA ASP A 45 -3.50 11.98 4.64
C ASP A 45 -2.55 12.84 3.81
N SER A 46 -3.01 14.00 3.37
CA SER A 46 -2.19 14.95 2.59
C SER A 46 -0.90 15.29 3.35
N GLY A 47 0.22 15.26 2.64
CA GLY A 47 1.52 15.58 3.21
C GLY A 47 2.20 14.43 3.93
N GLU A 48 1.50 13.31 4.13
CA GLU A 48 2.07 12.12 4.73
C GLU A 48 2.77 11.28 3.67
N GLY A 49 3.48 10.26 4.12
CA GLY A 49 4.19 9.38 3.21
C GLY A 49 4.98 8.32 3.95
N LEU A 50 5.71 7.52 3.18
CA LEU A 50 6.66 6.57 3.72
C LEU A 50 8.04 6.94 3.24
N THR A 51 9.01 6.93 4.15
CA THR A 51 10.41 7.22 3.84
C THR A 51 10.99 6.15 2.92
N GLU A 52 12.11 6.47 2.29
CA GLU A 52 12.76 5.54 1.38
C GLU A 52 13.13 4.25 2.11
N LYS A 53 12.84 3.13 1.45
CA LYS A 53 13.14 1.80 1.95
C LYS A 53 13.47 0.88 0.79
N THR A 54 14.04 -0.26 1.11
CA THR A 54 14.30 -1.35 0.17
C THR A 54 13.75 -2.64 0.77
N SER A 55 13.02 -3.39 -0.03
CA SER A 55 12.45 -4.67 0.40
C SER A 55 13.04 -5.79 -0.45
N PRO A 56 13.30 -6.98 0.12
CA PRO A 56 13.74 -8.14 -0.67
C PRO A 56 12.60 -8.79 -1.47
N PHE A 57 11.40 -8.22 -1.43
CA PHE A 57 10.20 -8.80 -2.06
C PHE A 57 9.56 -7.82 -3.02
N ASP A 58 8.91 -8.37 -4.07
CA ASP A 58 8.09 -7.56 -4.97
C ASP A 58 6.81 -7.13 -4.27
N VAL A 59 6.35 -5.93 -4.58
CA VAL A 59 5.12 -5.36 -4.03
C VAL A 59 4.24 -4.90 -5.17
N TYR A 60 2.98 -5.33 -5.17
CA TYR A 60 1.98 -4.82 -6.10
C TYR A 60 1.14 -3.77 -5.39
N ALA A 61 1.17 -2.54 -5.89
CA ALA A 61 0.46 -1.41 -5.31
C ALA A 61 -0.68 -0.97 -6.23
N GLN A 62 -1.89 -0.87 -5.69
CA GLN A 62 -3.11 -0.47 -6.42
C GLN A 62 -3.69 0.76 -5.75
N ILE A 63 -3.88 1.84 -6.51
CA ILE A 63 -4.51 3.05 -5.96
C ILE A 63 -6.03 2.89 -6.10
N ILE A 64 -6.72 2.90 -4.97
CA ILE A 64 -8.18 2.70 -4.92
C ILE A 64 -8.94 3.99 -4.69
N ASP A 65 -8.27 5.06 -4.28
CA ASP A 65 -8.87 6.38 -4.11
C ASP A 65 -7.77 7.44 -4.12
N GLY A 66 -7.96 8.51 -4.86
CA GLY A 66 -7.04 9.65 -4.87
C GLY A 66 -5.86 9.49 -5.82
N LYS A 67 -4.76 10.16 -5.47
CA LYS A 67 -3.53 10.18 -6.28
C LYS A 67 -2.32 9.99 -5.39
N ALA A 68 -1.36 9.20 -5.86
CA ALA A 68 -0.13 8.91 -5.15
C ALA A 68 1.08 9.22 -6.02
N GLU A 69 2.19 9.54 -5.37
CA GLU A 69 3.49 9.57 -6.03
C GLU A 69 4.33 8.46 -5.41
N ILE A 70 4.71 7.49 -6.23
CA ILE A 70 5.59 6.39 -5.82
C ILE A 70 6.91 6.56 -6.56
N VAL A 71 7.98 6.80 -5.80
CA VAL A 71 9.31 7.04 -6.35
C VAL A 71 10.09 5.74 -6.26
N ILE A 72 10.53 5.22 -7.41
CA ILE A 72 11.29 3.97 -7.50
C ILE A 72 12.63 4.29 -8.17
N ARG A 73 13.73 3.99 -7.50
CA ARG A 73 15.08 4.31 -7.98
C ARG A 73 15.23 5.79 -8.37
N GLY A 74 14.64 6.67 -7.57
CA GLY A 74 14.66 8.10 -7.82
C GLY A 74 13.73 8.59 -8.93
N ILE A 75 12.96 7.71 -9.56
CA ILE A 75 12.03 8.08 -10.63
C ILE A 75 10.61 8.13 -10.08
N SER A 76 9.97 9.29 -10.21
CA SER A 76 8.59 9.49 -9.75
C SER A 76 7.59 8.85 -10.71
N ASN A 77 6.66 8.09 -10.13
CA ASN A 77 5.52 7.52 -10.83
C ASN A 77 4.27 8.09 -10.19
N PHE A 78 3.42 8.74 -10.98
CA PHE A 78 2.19 9.35 -10.49
C PHE A 78 1.02 8.44 -10.87
N LEU A 79 0.29 7.98 -9.86
CA LEU A 79 -0.83 7.06 -10.04
C LEU A 79 -2.10 7.70 -9.51
N LYS A 80 -3.20 7.46 -10.22
CA LYS A 80 -4.54 7.86 -9.79
C LYS A 80 -5.41 6.63 -9.58
N THR A 81 -6.60 6.85 -9.05
CA THR A 81 -7.57 5.79 -8.80
C THR A 81 -7.70 4.84 -9.99
N GLY A 82 -7.57 3.56 -9.72
CA GLY A 82 -7.65 2.50 -10.73
C GLY A 82 -6.32 2.12 -11.35
N GLU A 83 -5.25 2.86 -11.07
CA GLU A 83 -3.92 2.55 -11.58
C GLU A 83 -3.09 1.80 -10.57
N SER A 84 -2.12 1.03 -11.05
CA SER A 84 -1.28 0.18 -10.22
C SER A 84 0.15 0.15 -10.75
N ILE A 85 1.05 -0.33 -9.91
CA ILE A 85 2.46 -0.49 -10.26
C ILE A 85 3.04 -1.63 -9.45
N VAL A 86 4.02 -2.33 -10.03
CA VAL A 86 4.84 -3.29 -9.28
C VAL A 86 6.12 -2.59 -8.84
N ILE A 87 6.37 -2.59 -7.54
CA ILE A 87 7.62 -2.11 -6.97
C ILE A 87 8.56 -3.31 -6.91
N PRO A 88 9.66 -3.32 -7.69
CA PRO A 88 10.51 -4.51 -7.74
C PRO A 88 11.25 -4.74 -6.42
N ALA A 89 11.54 -6.00 -6.13
CA ALA A 89 12.41 -6.39 -5.02
C ALA A 89 13.77 -5.69 -5.17
N HIS A 90 14.37 -5.33 -4.04
CA HIS A 90 15.72 -4.75 -3.94
C HIS A 90 15.86 -3.33 -4.51
N GLU A 91 14.77 -2.69 -4.92
CA GLU A 91 14.84 -1.33 -5.44
C GLU A 91 14.44 -0.31 -4.38
N PRO A 92 15.23 0.76 -4.17
CA PRO A 92 14.85 1.81 -3.23
C PRO A 92 13.57 2.49 -3.70
N ASN A 93 12.64 2.68 -2.78
CA ASN A 93 11.35 3.31 -3.10
C ASN A 93 10.82 4.12 -1.93
N LEU A 94 10.01 5.11 -2.24
CA LEU A 94 9.30 5.89 -1.23
C LEU A 94 7.93 6.29 -1.78
N ILE A 95 7.03 6.66 -0.87
CA ILE A 95 5.66 7.04 -1.20
C ILE A 95 5.40 8.44 -0.66
N LYS A 96 4.80 9.29 -1.48
CA LYS A 96 4.42 10.65 -1.11
C LYS A 96 2.94 10.89 -1.37
N ALA A 97 2.31 11.59 -0.45
CA ALA A 97 0.91 11.98 -0.57
C ALA A 97 0.79 13.50 -0.65
N THR A 98 0.75 14.04 -1.85
CA THR A 98 0.44 15.47 -2.05
C THR A 98 -1.02 15.74 -1.73
N GLY A 99 -1.92 14.82 -2.10
CA GLY A 99 -3.30 14.78 -1.63
C GLY A 99 -3.53 13.44 -0.95
N ARG A 100 -4.63 13.30 -0.21
CA ARG A 100 -4.91 12.02 0.44
C ARG A 100 -5.21 10.95 -0.58
N PHE A 101 -4.80 9.72 -0.28
CA PHE A 101 -5.09 8.57 -1.15
C PHE A 101 -5.15 7.28 -0.35
N LYS A 102 -5.80 6.28 -0.94
CA LYS A 102 -5.85 4.92 -0.40
C LYS A 102 -5.26 3.95 -1.41
N MET A 103 -4.59 2.93 -0.93
CA MET A 103 -4.01 1.89 -1.78
C MET A 103 -4.19 0.52 -1.16
N ILE A 104 -4.17 -0.50 -2.03
CA ILE A 104 -4.03 -1.90 -1.64
C ILE A 104 -2.62 -2.31 -1.99
N GLN A 105 -1.94 -2.92 -1.03
CA GLN A 105 -0.59 -3.42 -1.21
C GLN A 105 -0.58 -4.92 -1.06
N THR A 106 -0.02 -5.62 -2.06
CA THR A 106 0.17 -7.06 -2.03
C THR A 106 1.66 -7.35 -2.03
N LEU A 107 2.12 -8.02 -0.98
CA LEU A 107 3.52 -8.38 -0.79
C LEU A 107 3.66 -9.89 -0.91
N ILE A 108 4.54 -10.34 -1.78
CA ILE A 108 4.79 -11.77 -1.99
C ILE A 108 6.18 -12.10 -1.44
N LYS A 109 6.23 -13.00 -0.46
CA LYS A 109 7.45 -13.33 0.28
C LYS A 109 8.07 -14.68 -0.11
N SER A 110 7.49 -15.38 -1.07
CA SER A 110 7.93 -16.71 -1.48
C SER A 110 8.25 -16.71 -2.97
N GLY A 111 9.12 -17.65 -3.40
CA GLY A 111 9.49 -17.75 -4.80
C GLY A 111 10.78 -17.00 -5.16
N TYR A 112 11.56 -16.61 -4.15
CA TYR A 112 12.81 -15.87 -4.34
C TYR A 112 14.04 -16.73 -4.03
N GLU A 113 13.84 -18.01 -3.79
CA GLU A 113 14.92 -18.96 -3.45
C GLU A 113 15.74 -19.37 -4.68
#